data_f42f5a5b8e963eeb645b04e7f7657913
#
_entry.id   f42f5a5b8e963eeb645b04e7f7657913
#
_cell.length_a   1.000
_cell.length_b   1.000
_cell.length_c   1.000
_cell.angle_alpha   90.00
_cell.angle_beta   90.00
_cell.angle_gamma   90.00
#
_symmetry.space_group_name_H-M   'P 1'
#
loop_
_entity.id
_entity.type
_entity.pdbx_description
1 polymer ?
#
loop_
_entity_poly.entity_id
_entity_poly.type
_entity_poly.pdbx_seq_one_letter_code
_entity_poly.pdbx_strand_id
1 'polypeptide(L)'
;VPAMIERNWGRVVNISSAWGSFAEGLEGVPSYAITKAALNALTIHLAREAGPDVLINAMCPGWVQTRMGFDSAPWEPGGGLPELTPQEGADTALYLATLPDGGATGGFFRERAPLDW
;
A
#
# COMPACT_ATOMS: atom_id res chain seq x y z
N VAL A 1 -7.60 7.48 13.26
CA VAL A 1 -6.29 7.40 13.95
C VAL A 1 -6.37 7.92 15.38
N PRO A 2 -6.95 9.10 15.75
CA PRO A 2 -6.98 9.58 17.13
C PRO A 2 -7.54 8.57 18.13
N ALA A 3 -8.70 7.98 17.86
CA ALA A 3 -9.31 6.97 18.73
C ALA A 3 -8.47 5.67 18.86
N MET A 4 -7.61 5.38 17.88
CA MET A 4 -6.66 4.27 17.96
C MET A 4 -5.53 4.60 18.93
N ILE A 5 -5.04 5.84 18.89
CA ILE A 5 -4.00 6.33 19.81
C ILE A 5 -4.53 6.32 21.25
N GLU A 6 -5.75 6.83 21.50
CA GLU A 6 -6.36 6.85 22.80
C GLU A 6 -6.51 5.45 23.45
N ARG A 7 -6.81 4.41 22.64
CA ARG A 7 -6.91 3.04 23.14
C ARG A 7 -5.61 2.23 23.07
N ASN A 8 -4.50 2.87 22.65
CA ASN A 8 -3.19 2.25 22.51
C ASN A 8 -3.23 0.98 21.60
N TRP A 9 -4.03 1.01 20.55
CA TRP A 9 -4.09 -0.09 19.58
C TRP A 9 -4.75 0.33 18.28
N GLY A 10 -4.15 -0.03 17.17
CA GLY A 10 -4.73 0.15 15.84
C GLY A 10 -3.88 -0.44 14.72
N ARG A 11 -4.55 -0.78 13.62
CA ARG A 11 -3.91 -1.21 12.37
C ARG A 11 -4.54 -0.43 11.24
N VAL A 12 -3.72 0.29 10.49
CA VAL A 12 -4.14 1.05 9.30
C VAL A 12 -3.35 0.55 8.11
N VAL A 13 -4.04 0.15 7.07
CA VAL A 13 -3.43 -0.31 5.83
C VAL A 13 -3.90 0.58 4.69
N ASN A 14 -3.01 1.39 4.17
CA ASN A 14 -3.27 2.26 3.02
C ASN A 14 -3.00 1.49 1.73
N ILE A 15 -4.03 1.28 0.94
CA ILE A 15 -3.91 0.60 -0.35
C ILE A 15 -3.34 1.57 -1.38
N SER A 16 -2.02 1.50 -1.54
CA SER A 16 -1.26 2.31 -2.48
C SER A 16 -1.02 1.56 -3.80
N SER A 17 0.06 1.88 -4.48
CA SER A 17 0.48 1.26 -5.73
C SER A 17 1.98 1.45 -5.92
N ALA A 18 2.63 0.50 -6.57
CA ALA A 18 4.00 0.63 -7.04
C ALA A 18 4.18 1.85 -7.97
N TRP A 19 3.14 2.21 -8.74
CA TRP A 19 3.17 3.43 -9.55
C TRP A 19 3.33 4.73 -8.74
N GLY A 20 3.05 4.70 -7.43
CA GLY A 20 3.31 5.82 -6.51
C GLY A 20 4.69 5.76 -5.84
N SER A 21 5.53 4.77 -6.16
CA SER A 21 6.89 4.65 -5.65
C SER A 21 7.88 5.45 -6.49
N PHE A 22 8.68 6.28 -5.85
CA PHE A 22 9.81 6.96 -6.50
C PHE A 22 10.89 5.97 -6.91
N ALA A 23 11.12 4.94 -6.11
CA ALA A 23 12.09 3.89 -6.41
C ALA A 23 11.71 3.06 -7.64
N GLU A 24 10.41 2.87 -7.90
CA GLU A 24 9.90 2.18 -9.08
C GLU A 24 9.55 3.13 -10.27
N GLY A 25 9.91 4.42 -10.17
CA GLY A 25 9.92 5.35 -11.30
C GLY A 25 8.63 6.14 -11.53
N LEU A 26 7.64 6.10 -10.63
CA LEU A 26 6.35 6.81 -10.78
C LEU A 26 5.66 6.51 -12.12
N GLU A 27 5.55 5.26 -12.46
CA GLU A 27 5.02 4.78 -13.73
C GLU A 27 3.49 4.95 -13.88
N GLY A 28 2.98 4.57 -15.04
CA GLY A 28 1.54 4.56 -15.34
C GLY A 28 0.92 5.94 -15.54
N VAL A 29 -0.35 6.07 -15.16
CA VAL A 29 -1.11 7.32 -15.34
C VAL A 29 -0.63 8.39 -14.35
N PRO A 30 -0.13 9.57 -14.82
CA PRO A 30 0.49 10.56 -13.93
C PRO A 30 -0.39 11.00 -12.76
N SER A 31 -1.66 11.30 -12.99
CA SER A 31 -2.58 11.72 -11.92
C SER A 31 -2.76 10.63 -10.85
N TYR A 32 -2.85 9.37 -11.26
CA TYR A 32 -2.94 8.24 -10.35
C TYR A 32 -1.65 8.06 -9.55
N ALA A 33 -0.49 8.04 -10.24
CA ALA A 33 0.82 7.92 -9.60
C ALA A 33 1.04 9.01 -8.52
N ILE A 34 0.72 10.28 -8.85
CA ILE A 34 0.81 11.40 -7.91
C ILE A 34 -0.07 11.17 -6.68
N THR A 35 -1.31 10.72 -6.84
CA THR A 35 -2.19 10.46 -5.69
C THR A 35 -1.67 9.35 -4.80
N LYS A 36 -1.08 8.30 -5.38
CA LYS A 36 -0.50 7.19 -4.62
C LYS A 36 0.81 7.57 -3.93
N ALA A 37 1.65 8.41 -4.56
CA ALA A 37 2.82 9.01 -3.90
C ALA A 37 2.41 9.89 -2.71
N ALA A 38 1.35 10.69 -2.85
CA ALA A 38 0.80 11.47 -1.75
C ALA A 38 0.29 10.58 -0.60
N LEU A 39 -0.37 9.46 -0.91
CA LEU A 39 -0.82 8.48 0.08
C LEU A 39 0.38 7.82 0.79
N ASN A 40 1.47 7.55 0.08
CA ASN A 40 2.71 7.04 0.65
C ASN A 40 3.31 8.06 1.64
N ALA A 41 3.40 9.33 1.26
CA ALA A 41 3.86 10.39 2.15
C ALA A 41 2.97 10.53 3.41
N LEU A 42 1.65 10.48 3.24
CA LEU A 42 0.69 10.51 4.37
C LEU A 42 0.91 9.32 5.31
N THR A 43 1.18 8.13 4.78
CA THR A 43 1.45 6.92 5.58
C THR A 43 2.65 7.13 6.52
N ILE A 44 3.74 7.68 6.00
CA ILE A 44 4.95 7.98 6.78
C ILE A 44 4.64 9.00 7.90
N HIS A 45 3.92 10.08 7.57
CA HIS A 45 3.56 11.09 8.55
C HIS A 45 2.69 10.53 9.67
N LEU A 46 1.62 9.83 9.33
CA LEU A 46 0.71 9.26 10.32
C LEU A 46 1.40 8.21 11.22
N ALA A 47 2.28 7.39 10.65
CA ALA A 47 3.03 6.40 11.42
C ALA A 47 3.95 7.04 12.48
N ARG A 48 4.58 8.19 12.15
CA ARG A 48 5.41 8.94 13.09
C ARG A 48 4.61 9.57 14.23
N GLU A 49 3.42 10.07 13.92
CA GLU A 49 2.54 10.75 14.89
C GLU A 49 1.79 9.76 15.79
N ALA A 50 1.43 8.59 15.25
CA ALA A 50 0.59 7.63 15.94
C ALA A 50 1.29 6.86 17.07
N GLY A 51 2.62 6.86 17.10
CA GLY A 51 3.40 6.11 18.09
C GLY A 51 3.44 4.60 17.82
N PRO A 52 4.05 3.82 18.72
CA PRO A 52 4.38 2.41 18.45
C PRO A 52 3.18 1.44 18.53
N ASP A 53 2.09 1.84 19.16
CA ASP A 53 0.94 0.95 19.39
C ASP A 53 -0.07 0.94 18.24
N VAL A 54 0.04 1.91 17.33
CA VAL A 54 -0.81 2.03 16.14
C VAL A 54 0.06 1.82 14.90
N LEU A 55 -0.03 0.64 14.30
CA LEU A 55 0.76 0.30 13.12
C LEU A 55 0.08 0.81 11.85
N ILE A 56 0.77 1.67 11.13
CA ILE A 56 0.26 2.30 9.90
C ILE A 56 1.23 2.02 8.76
N ASN A 57 0.77 1.28 7.77
CA ASN A 57 1.58 0.89 6.62
C ASN A 57 0.83 1.12 5.30
N ALA A 58 1.59 1.23 4.22
CA ALA A 58 1.07 1.19 2.86
C ALA A 58 1.38 -0.16 2.20
N MET A 59 0.56 -0.54 1.22
CA MET A 59 0.84 -1.71 0.40
C MET A 59 0.46 -1.50 -1.06
N CYS A 60 1.16 -2.20 -1.94
CA CYS A 60 0.79 -2.37 -3.33
C CYS A 60 0.16 -3.76 -3.50
N PRO A 61 -1.07 -3.87 -4.00
CA PRO A 61 -1.72 -5.16 -4.21
C PRO A 61 -1.14 -5.95 -5.39
N GLY A 62 -0.25 -5.34 -6.18
CA GLY A 62 0.15 -5.87 -7.47
C GLY A 62 -0.92 -5.63 -8.55
N TRP A 63 -0.81 -6.33 -9.66
CA TRP A 63 -1.75 -6.17 -10.78
C TRP A 63 -2.85 -7.22 -10.69
N VAL A 64 -4.01 -6.80 -10.24
CA VAL A 64 -5.11 -7.67 -9.80
C VAL A 64 -6.23 -7.74 -10.83
N GLN A 65 -6.78 -8.92 -11.05
CA GLN A 65 -7.90 -9.24 -11.96
C GLN A 65 -9.21 -8.59 -11.47
N THR A 66 -9.30 -7.27 -11.67
CA THR A 66 -10.46 -6.43 -11.38
C THR A 66 -10.76 -5.57 -12.59
N ARG A 67 -11.92 -4.93 -12.65
CA ARG A 67 -12.21 -3.97 -13.71
C ARG A 67 -11.10 -2.94 -13.84
N MET A 68 -10.67 -2.34 -12.73
CA MET A 68 -9.56 -1.36 -12.73
C MET A 68 -8.26 -1.97 -13.27
N GLY A 69 -7.93 -3.21 -12.89
CA GLY A 69 -6.74 -3.92 -13.36
C GLY A 69 -6.75 -4.13 -14.86
N PHE A 70 -7.87 -4.54 -15.44
CA PHE A 70 -8.01 -4.68 -16.90
C PHE A 70 -8.01 -3.32 -17.63
N ASP A 71 -8.68 -2.31 -17.07
CA ASP A 71 -8.73 -0.97 -17.65
C ASP A 71 -7.35 -0.29 -17.62
N SER A 72 -6.44 -0.69 -16.74
CA SER A 72 -5.08 -0.15 -16.65
C SER A 72 -4.10 -0.77 -17.67
N ALA A 73 -4.45 -1.86 -18.32
CA ALA A 73 -3.55 -2.59 -19.22
C ALA A 73 -2.84 -1.75 -20.30
N PRO A 74 -3.48 -0.73 -20.92
CA PRO A 74 -2.78 0.14 -21.89
C PRO A 74 -1.65 0.99 -21.30
N TRP A 75 -1.61 1.14 -19.98
CA TRP A 75 -0.64 1.97 -19.25
C TRP A 75 0.45 1.15 -18.58
N GLU A 76 0.33 -0.18 -18.61
CA GLU A 76 1.27 -1.07 -17.93
C GLU A 76 2.60 -1.16 -18.68
N PRO A 77 3.72 -0.80 -18.05
CA PRO A 77 5.04 -0.95 -18.65
C PRO A 77 5.34 -2.43 -18.92
N GLY A 78 5.55 -2.79 -20.14
CA GLY A 78 5.77 -4.18 -20.54
C GLY A 78 4.52 -4.89 -21.07
N GLY A 79 3.35 -4.26 -20.96
CA GLY A 79 2.09 -4.80 -21.48
C GLY A 79 1.57 -6.02 -20.72
N GLY A 80 0.63 -6.72 -21.30
CA GLY A 80 0.02 -7.92 -20.72
C GLY A 80 -1.35 -7.66 -20.09
N LEU A 81 -1.76 -8.57 -19.22
CA LEU A 81 -3.04 -8.53 -18.49
C LEU A 81 -2.80 -8.85 -17.00
N PRO A 82 -3.70 -8.40 -16.11
CA PRO A 82 -3.55 -8.70 -14.69
C PRO A 82 -3.56 -10.21 -14.42
N GLU A 83 -2.63 -10.66 -13.59
CA GLU A 83 -2.42 -12.09 -13.31
C GLU A 83 -2.92 -12.50 -11.93
N LEU A 84 -2.89 -11.58 -10.94
CA LEU A 84 -3.28 -11.89 -9.57
C LEU A 84 -4.80 -11.94 -9.41
N THR A 85 -5.28 -12.96 -8.71
CA THR A 85 -6.67 -13.01 -8.25
C THR A 85 -6.95 -11.92 -7.20
N PRO A 86 -8.21 -11.50 -6.98
CA PRO A 86 -8.56 -10.58 -5.90
C PRO A 86 -8.10 -11.06 -4.51
N GLN A 87 -8.12 -12.36 -4.27
CA GLN A 87 -7.64 -12.97 -3.02
C GLN A 87 -6.13 -12.79 -2.84
N GLU A 88 -5.35 -13.04 -3.88
CA GLU A 88 -3.89 -12.81 -3.87
C GLU A 88 -3.57 -11.32 -3.69
N GLY A 89 -4.29 -10.44 -4.36
CA GLY A 89 -4.14 -8.98 -4.20
C GLY A 89 -4.45 -8.49 -2.79
N ALA A 90 -5.36 -9.16 -2.06
CA ALA A 90 -5.73 -8.79 -0.70
C ALA A 90 -4.78 -9.36 0.37
N ASP A 91 -3.94 -10.33 0.05
CA ASP A 91 -3.14 -11.09 1.01
C ASP A 91 -2.22 -10.19 1.87
N THR A 92 -1.50 -9.27 1.26
CA THR A 92 -0.62 -8.34 2.00
C THR A 92 -1.41 -7.40 2.91
N ALA A 93 -2.62 -6.98 2.49
CA ALA A 93 -3.49 -6.15 3.34
C ALA A 93 -3.91 -6.91 4.61
N LEU A 94 -4.30 -8.17 4.48
CA LEU A 94 -4.63 -9.03 5.62
C LEU A 94 -3.42 -9.25 6.53
N TYR A 95 -2.26 -9.53 5.97
CA TYR A 95 -1.01 -9.64 6.72
C TYR A 95 -0.73 -8.38 7.57
N LEU A 96 -0.79 -7.20 6.97
CA LEU A 96 -0.54 -5.93 7.67
C LEU A 96 -1.61 -5.60 8.71
N ALA A 97 -2.88 -5.92 8.44
CA ALA A 97 -3.99 -5.69 9.35
C ALA A 97 -3.96 -6.62 10.60
N THR A 98 -3.21 -7.71 10.53
CA THR A 98 -3.10 -8.72 11.59
C THR A 98 -1.71 -8.79 12.22
N LEU A 99 -0.84 -7.81 11.95
CA LEU A 99 0.47 -7.73 12.58
C LEU A 99 0.35 -7.72 14.12
N PRO A 100 1.22 -8.46 14.83
CA PRO A 100 1.28 -8.40 16.29
C PRO A 100 1.72 -7.01 16.76
N ASP A 101 1.53 -6.75 18.05
CA ASP A 101 2.04 -5.54 18.67
C ASP A 101 3.57 -5.48 18.54
N GLY A 102 4.09 -4.27 18.30
CA GLY A 102 5.50 -4.08 17.97
C GLY A 102 5.90 -4.48 16.55
N GLY A 103 4.94 -4.81 15.70
CA GLY A 103 5.16 -5.09 14.28
C GLY A 103 5.58 -3.86 13.48
N ALA A 104 5.75 -4.04 12.17
CA ALA A 104 6.18 -2.97 11.27
C ALA A 104 5.19 -1.80 11.23
N THR A 105 5.71 -0.58 11.22
CA THR A 105 4.93 0.66 11.01
C THR A 105 5.74 1.64 10.15
N GLY A 106 5.07 2.44 9.36
CA GLY A 106 5.71 3.41 8.45
C GLY A 106 6.38 2.77 7.24
N GLY A 107 6.02 1.54 6.89
CA GLY A 107 6.59 0.82 5.75
C GLY A 107 5.65 0.72 4.55
N PHE A 108 6.24 0.41 3.40
CA PHE A 108 5.55 0.07 2.16
C PHE A 108 5.81 -1.39 1.80
N PHE A 109 4.79 -2.12 1.36
CA PHE A 109 4.85 -3.57 1.20
C PHE A 109 4.20 -4.05 -0.09
N ARG A 110 4.76 -5.12 -0.68
CA ARG A 110 4.16 -5.93 -1.74
C ARG A 110 4.51 -7.40 -1.49
N GLU A 111 3.54 -8.30 -1.64
CA GLU A 111 3.74 -9.74 -1.38
C GLU A 111 4.35 -10.02 0.01
N ARG A 112 3.87 -9.31 1.03
CA ARG A 112 4.34 -9.31 2.43
C ARG A 112 5.79 -8.87 2.63
N ALA A 113 6.51 -8.48 1.58
CA ALA A 113 7.89 -8.01 1.63
C ALA A 113 7.97 -6.48 1.59
N PRO A 114 8.97 -5.87 2.24
CA PRO A 114 9.22 -4.43 2.12
C PRO A 114 9.47 -4.02 0.67
N LEU A 115 8.94 -2.87 0.31
CA LEU A 115 9.14 -2.19 -0.96
C LEU A 115 9.65 -0.78 -0.67
N ASP A 116 10.57 -0.30 -1.50
CA ASP A 116 11.08 1.06 -1.36
C ASP A 116 10.02 2.09 -1.81
N TRP A 117 10.07 3.27 -1.14
CA TRP A 117 9.14 4.39 -1.40
C TRP A 117 9.29 5.00 -2.79
#